data_b7ec360ea6f917ec307cb83817f1b519
#
_entry.id   b7ec360ea6f917ec307cb83817f1b519
#
_cell.length_a   1.000
_cell.length_b   1.000
_cell.length_c   1.000
_cell.angle_alpha   90.00
_cell.angle_beta   90.00
_cell.angle_gamma   90.00
#
_symmetry.space_group_name_H-M   'P 1'
#
loop_
_entity.id
_entity.type
_entity.pdbx_description
1 polymer ?
#
loop_
_entity_poly.entity_id
_entity_poly.type
_entity_poly.pdbx_seq_one_letter_code
_entity_poly.pdbx_strand_id
1 'polypeptide(L)'
;MEQIKEQLTDIKSMNMDELTEFIISLGEKKFRAKQIYEWIHVKHVESFDEMTNISKKFIQVLKDNAILISLKKEEVQVSKLDGTRKYLFALDDGNVIESVLMKYKHGNSVCISSQVGCRMGCRFCASTLDGLVRGLRPSEMIDQIYQIGKDIVERISNVVVMGTGEPLDNYDNLLRFIELLTDENGINISQRNLTVSTCGLVPRMRQLADEKLSITLALSLHASNQEKRKALMPVANSYDIHDVVDAC
;
A
#
# COMPACT_ATOMS: atom_id res chain seq x y z
N MET A 1 -2.85 -13.15 23.37
CA MET A 1 -2.76 -11.78 22.80
C MET A 1 -3.03 -11.73 21.30
N GLU A 2 -2.66 -12.74 20.49
CA GLU A 2 -2.98 -12.82 19.06
C GLU A 2 -4.49 -12.88 18.77
N GLN A 3 -5.25 -13.70 19.48
CA GLN A 3 -6.71 -13.84 19.28
C GLN A 3 -7.54 -12.56 19.57
N ILE A 4 -7.02 -11.62 20.36
CA ILE A 4 -7.72 -10.35 20.65
C ILE A 4 -7.50 -9.34 19.51
N LYS A 5 -6.35 -9.39 18.82
CA LYS A 5 -6.06 -8.50 17.68
C LYS A 5 -6.92 -8.79 16.45
N GLU A 6 -7.37 -10.03 16.25
CA GLU A 6 -8.28 -10.39 15.14
C GLU A 6 -9.69 -9.80 15.26
N GLN A 7 -10.08 -9.31 16.44
CA GLN A 7 -11.39 -8.68 16.68
C GLN A 7 -11.38 -7.16 16.56
N LEU A 8 -10.19 -6.51 16.51
CA LEU A 8 -10.08 -5.06 16.45
C LEU A 8 -10.17 -4.56 15.00
N THR A 9 -10.93 -3.50 14.81
CA THR A 9 -11.13 -2.90 13.49
C THR A 9 -9.92 -2.06 13.05
N ASP A 10 -9.36 -2.33 11.88
CA ASP A 10 -8.28 -1.53 11.29
C ASP A 10 -8.81 -0.23 10.72
N ILE A 11 -8.80 0.83 11.54
CA ILE A 11 -9.37 2.12 11.16
C ILE A 11 -8.50 2.92 10.19
N LYS A 12 -7.22 2.57 10.01
CA LYS A 12 -6.35 3.22 9.02
C LYS A 12 -6.67 2.76 7.58
N SER A 13 -7.34 1.62 7.41
CA SER A 13 -7.84 1.14 6.11
C SER A 13 -9.20 1.71 5.73
N MET A 14 -9.88 2.44 6.64
CA MET A 14 -11.20 3.01 6.39
C MET A 14 -11.13 4.32 5.59
N ASN A 15 -12.06 4.51 4.66
CA ASN A 15 -12.33 5.84 4.11
C ASN A 15 -13.11 6.71 5.11
N MET A 16 -13.36 7.98 4.74
CA MET A 16 -14.01 8.94 5.64
C MET A 16 -15.43 8.51 6.04
N ASP A 17 -16.19 7.90 5.11
CA ASP A 17 -17.56 7.50 5.38
C ASP A 17 -17.61 6.29 6.33
N GLU A 18 -16.80 5.27 6.06
CA GLU A 18 -16.67 4.08 6.92
C GLU A 18 -16.17 4.46 8.32
N LEU A 19 -15.17 5.33 8.41
CA LEU A 19 -14.69 5.83 9.71
C LEU A 19 -15.79 6.61 10.43
N THR A 20 -16.61 7.39 9.70
CA THR A 20 -17.72 8.12 10.28
C THR A 20 -18.77 7.18 10.88
N GLU A 21 -19.15 6.14 10.14
CA GLU A 21 -20.11 5.13 10.63
C GLU A 21 -19.54 4.38 11.85
N PHE A 22 -18.27 4.01 11.80
CA PHE A 22 -17.59 3.36 12.91
C PHE A 22 -17.59 4.24 14.19
N ILE A 23 -17.23 5.53 14.07
CA ILE A 23 -17.20 6.46 15.21
C ILE A 23 -18.60 6.67 15.80
N ILE A 24 -19.64 6.76 14.96
CA ILE A 24 -21.03 6.86 15.41
C ILE A 24 -21.44 5.58 16.16
N SER A 25 -21.06 4.40 15.66
CA SER A 25 -21.36 3.11 16.33
C SER A 25 -20.75 3.01 17.73
N LEU A 26 -19.63 3.70 17.97
CA LEU A 26 -18.98 3.81 19.29
C LEU A 26 -19.63 4.87 20.21
N GLY A 27 -20.73 5.51 19.77
CA GLY A 27 -21.49 6.48 20.56
C GLY A 27 -20.93 7.91 20.51
N GLU A 28 -20.01 8.21 19.60
CA GLU A 28 -19.45 9.55 19.44
C GLU A 28 -20.10 10.33 18.28
N LYS A 29 -19.86 11.64 18.25
CA LYS A 29 -20.43 12.55 17.26
C LYS A 29 -19.67 12.46 15.93
N LYS A 30 -20.38 12.55 14.79
CA LYS A 30 -19.86 12.50 13.42
C LYS A 30 -18.58 13.32 13.19
N PHE A 31 -18.48 14.54 13.74
CA PHE A 31 -17.32 15.41 13.53
C PHE A 31 -16.00 14.85 14.08
N ARG A 32 -16.08 13.88 15.02
CA ARG A 32 -14.90 13.20 15.56
C ARG A 32 -14.18 12.35 14.51
N ALA A 33 -14.93 11.78 13.56
CA ALA A 33 -14.33 11.01 12.46
C ALA A 33 -13.34 11.87 11.67
N LYS A 34 -13.72 13.11 11.32
CA LYS A 34 -12.81 14.03 10.61
C LYS A 34 -11.54 14.34 11.42
N GLN A 35 -11.67 14.52 12.73
CA GLN A 35 -10.51 14.78 13.60
C GLN A 35 -9.58 13.57 13.66
N ILE A 36 -10.14 12.34 13.79
CA ILE A 36 -9.36 11.11 13.83
C ILE A 36 -8.71 10.84 12.46
N TYR A 37 -9.45 11.04 11.38
CA TYR A 37 -8.93 10.90 10.01
C TYR A 37 -7.73 11.83 9.76
N GLU A 38 -7.82 13.11 10.18
CA GLU A 38 -6.72 14.06 10.11
C GLU A 38 -5.49 13.59 10.91
N TRP A 39 -5.69 13.02 12.11
CA TRP A 39 -4.58 12.46 12.89
C TRP A 39 -3.90 11.31 12.16
N ILE A 40 -4.69 10.42 11.55
CA ILE A 40 -4.18 9.22 10.88
C ILE A 40 -3.51 9.59 9.54
N HIS A 41 -4.21 10.33 8.66
CA HIS A 41 -3.86 10.47 7.25
C HIS A 41 -3.17 11.80 6.89
N VAL A 42 -3.10 12.76 7.83
CA VAL A 42 -2.38 14.03 7.65
C VAL A 42 -1.21 14.15 8.62
N LYS A 43 -1.44 13.82 9.90
CA LYS A 43 -0.38 13.91 10.93
C LYS A 43 0.40 12.61 11.08
N HIS A 44 -0.08 11.51 10.50
CA HIS A 44 0.57 10.20 10.44
C HIS A 44 0.96 9.67 11.83
N VAL A 45 0.04 9.76 12.80
CA VAL A 45 0.29 9.27 14.17
C VAL A 45 0.42 7.74 14.20
N GLU A 46 1.21 7.24 15.13
CA GLU A 46 1.45 5.82 15.35
C GLU A 46 0.66 5.26 16.55
N SER A 47 0.10 6.15 17.37
CA SER A 47 -0.67 5.79 18.55
C SER A 47 -1.88 6.71 18.73
N PHE A 48 -2.97 6.15 19.26
CA PHE A 48 -4.14 6.93 19.69
C PHE A 48 -3.78 7.98 20.75
N ASP A 49 -2.74 7.74 21.56
CA ASP A 49 -2.32 8.67 22.62
C ASP A 49 -1.77 10.00 22.09
N GLU A 50 -1.36 10.04 20.82
CA GLU A 50 -0.92 11.28 20.17
C GLU A 50 -2.06 12.21 19.77
N MET A 51 -3.32 11.73 19.77
CA MET A 51 -4.50 12.49 19.36
C MET A 51 -4.98 13.46 20.46
N THR A 52 -4.23 14.54 20.68
CA THR A 52 -4.35 15.44 21.83
C THR A 52 -5.69 16.18 21.95
N ASN A 53 -6.47 16.32 20.87
CA ASN A 53 -7.80 16.94 20.87
C ASN A 53 -8.96 15.93 21.03
N ILE A 54 -8.64 14.67 21.26
CA ILE A 54 -9.59 13.60 21.56
C ILE A 54 -9.57 13.34 23.08
N SER A 55 -10.74 13.17 23.68
CA SER A 55 -10.82 12.93 25.14
C SER A 55 -10.17 11.59 25.51
N LYS A 56 -9.50 11.55 26.66
CA LYS A 56 -8.87 10.31 27.17
C LYS A 56 -9.87 9.16 27.30
N LYS A 57 -11.13 9.46 27.65
CA LYS A 57 -12.20 8.45 27.71
C LYS A 57 -12.45 7.83 26.33
N PHE A 58 -12.52 8.64 25.27
CA PHE A 58 -12.76 8.14 23.93
C PHE A 58 -11.51 7.46 23.33
N ILE A 59 -10.31 7.94 23.66
CA ILE A 59 -9.06 7.22 23.33
C ILE A 59 -9.09 5.78 23.86
N GLN A 60 -9.58 5.57 25.10
CA GLN A 60 -9.70 4.22 25.63
C GLN A 60 -10.72 3.38 24.84
N VAL A 61 -11.88 3.97 24.50
CA VAL A 61 -12.87 3.29 23.64
C VAL A 61 -12.29 2.90 22.27
N LEU A 62 -11.48 3.77 21.66
CA LEU A 62 -10.78 3.44 20.41
C LEU A 62 -9.83 2.28 20.60
N LYS A 63 -9.01 2.27 21.65
CA LYS A 63 -8.07 1.18 21.94
C LYS A 63 -8.76 -0.17 22.18
N ASP A 64 -9.98 -0.15 22.71
CA ASP A 64 -10.74 -1.36 23.01
C ASP A 64 -11.46 -1.93 21.77
N ASN A 65 -11.65 -1.13 20.70
CA ASN A 65 -12.45 -1.50 19.53
C ASN A 65 -11.69 -1.41 18.20
N ALA A 66 -10.56 -0.74 18.17
CA ALA A 66 -9.82 -0.46 16.94
C ALA A 66 -8.32 -0.70 17.09
N ILE A 67 -7.68 -0.97 15.96
CA ILE A 67 -6.22 -1.01 15.83
C ILE A 67 -5.77 0.10 14.87
N LEU A 68 -4.66 0.76 15.24
CA LEU A 68 -3.96 1.69 14.38
C LEU A 68 -2.66 1.02 13.91
N ILE A 69 -2.68 0.50 12.67
CA ILE A 69 -1.53 -0.17 12.09
C ILE A 69 -0.39 0.84 11.92
N SER A 70 0.79 0.49 12.40
CA SER A 70 2.03 1.24 12.21
C SER A 70 3.18 0.27 11.95
N LEU A 71 3.86 0.47 10.83
CA LEU A 71 4.98 -0.36 10.43
C LEU A 71 6.22 0.00 11.25
N LYS A 72 6.94 -1.02 11.66
CA LYS A 72 8.20 -0.85 12.37
C LYS A 72 9.37 -0.78 11.38
N LYS A 73 10.10 0.32 11.39
CA LYS A 73 11.34 0.45 10.63
C LYS A 73 12.46 -0.37 11.29
N GLU A 74 12.82 -1.50 10.69
CA GLU A 74 13.88 -2.39 11.20
C GLU A 74 15.25 -1.97 10.68
N GLU A 75 15.36 -1.61 9.39
CA GLU A 75 16.64 -1.26 8.77
C GLU A 75 16.44 -0.20 7.68
N VAL A 76 17.44 0.64 7.48
CA VAL A 76 17.55 1.54 6.34
C VAL A 76 18.94 1.45 5.73
N GLN A 77 19.02 1.09 4.47
CA GLN A 77 20.23 1.10 3.67
C GLN A 77 20.26 2.35 2.79
N VAL A 78 21.32 3.13 2.86
CA VAL A 78 21.46 4.39 2.11
C VAL A 78 22.55 4.27 1.07
N SER A 79 22.21 4.49 -0.19
CA SER A 79 23.17 4.56 -1.30
C SER A 79 24.07 5.79 -1.17
N LYS A 80 25.37 5.58 -1.24
CA LYS A 80 26.38 6.67 -1.21
C LYS A 80 26.45 7.41 -2.54
N LEU A 81 25.88 6.86 -3.63
CA LEU A 81 25.98 7.41 -4.97
C LEU A 81 24.93 8.49 -5.22
N ASP A 82 23.68 8.22 -4.83
CA ASP A 82 22.52 9.02 -5.20
C ASP A 82 21.56 9.32 -4.03
N GLY A 83 21.85 8.80 -2.83
CA GLY A 83 21.01 8.97 -1.65
C GLY A 83 19.73 8.14 -1.65
N THR A 84 19.54 7.22 -2.60
CA THR A 84 18.45 6.23 -2.59
C THR A 84 18.45 5.47 -1.26
N ARG A 85 17.28 5.27 -0.66
CA ARG A 85 17.14 4.55 0.61
C ARG A 85 16.24 3.34 0.43
N LYS A 86 16.75 2.16 0.84
CA LYS A 86 15.95 0.95 0.96
C LYS A 86 15.59 0.76 2.43
N TYR A 87 14.28 0.67 2.69
CA TYR A 87 13.70 0.44 4.01
C TYR A 87 13.27 -1.00 4.14
N LEU A 88 13.48 -1.56 5.31
CA LEU A 88 12.93 -2.83 5.75
C LEU A 88 11.92 -2.54 6.86
N PHE A 89 10.68 -2.93 6.65
CA PHE A 89 9.59 -2.72 7.60
C PHE A 89 9.06 -4.06 8.11
N ALA A 90 8.98 -4.19 9.44
CA ALA A 90 8.30 -5.31 10.08
C ALA A 90 6.81 -5.03 10.21
N LEU A 91 6.03 -6.07 9.95
CA LEU A 91 4.58 -6.13 10.11
C LEU A 91 4.23 -6.73 11.47
N ASP A 92 2.98 -6.51 11.92
CA ASP A 92 2.49 -7.01 13.21
C ASP A 92 2.50 -8.55 13.34
N ASP A 93 2.47 -9.26 12.23
CA ASP A 93 2.52 -10.72 12.16
C ASP A 93 3.94 -11.31 12.09
N GLY A 94 4.96 -10.45 12.20
CA GLY A 94 6.36 -10.84 12.13
C GLY A 94 6.93 -10.96 10.72
N ASN A 95 6.13 -10.78 9.69
CA ASN A 95 6.63 -10.70 8.33
C ASN A 95 7.36 -9.37 8.09
N VAL A 96 8.16 -9.33 7.03
CA VAL A 96 8.95 -8.15 6.65
C VAL A 96 8.73 -7.81 5.19
N ILE A 97 8.68 -6.51 4.90
CA ILE A 97 8.53 -5.99 3.55
C ILE A 97 9.58 -4.91 3.25
N GLU A 98 9.85 -4.70 1.98
CA GLU A 98 10.78 -3.67 1.51
C GLU A 98 10.06 -2.50 0.85
N SER A 99 10.62 -1.30 1.04
CA SER A 99 10.24 -0.10 0.29
C SER A 99 11.49 0.67 -0.10
N VAL A 100 11.42 1.43 -1.19
CA VAL A 100 12.56 2.19 -1.68
C VAL A 100 12.17 3.66 -1.90
N LEU A 101 12.93 4.56 -1.28
CA LEU A 101 12.86 5.99 -1.56
C LEU A 101 13.91 6.36 -2.61
N MET A 102 13.47 7.00 -3.67
CA MET A 102 14.30 7.55 -4.73
C MET A 102 14.10 9.07 -4.79
N LYS A 103 15.20 9.82 -4.82
CA LYS A 103 15.18 11.29 -4.90
C LYS A 103 15.38 11.73 -6.35
N TYR A 104 14.42 12.48 -6.87
CA TYR A 104 14.48 13.06 -8.22
C TYR A 104 14.35 14.57 -8.18
N LYS A 105 14.74 15.26 -9.25
CA LYS A 105 14.55 16.72 -9.39
C LYS A 105 13.08 17.16 -9.30
N HIS A 106 12.16 16.27 -9.68
CA HIS A 106 10.71 16.52 -9.64
C HIS A 106 10.04 16.08 -8.34
N GLY A 107 10.80 15.64 -7.35
CA GLY A 107 10.32 15.26 -6.02
C GLY A 107 10.71 13.85 -5.59
N ASN A 108 10.31 13.48 -4.38
CA ASN A 108 10.57 12.18 -3.79
C ASN A 108 9.58 11.14 -4.35
N SER A 109 10.09 10.03 -4.84
CA SER A 109 9.31 8.88 -5.31
C SER A 109 9.52 7.69 -4.37
N VAL A 110 8.44 7.01 -4.00
CA VAL A 110 8.51 5.82 -3.15
C VAL A 110 8.00 4.60 -3.91
N CYS A 111 8.83 3.56 -3.95
CA CYS A 111 8.44 2.24 -4.39
C CYS A 111 7.95 1.45 -3.17
N ILE A 112 6.70 0.96 -3.22
CA ILE A 112 6.07 0.22 -2.13
C ILE A 112 5.76 -1.21 -2.52
N SER A 113 5.70 -2.10 -1.52
CA SER A 113 5.24 -3.48 -1.63
C SER A 113 3.72 -3.55 -1.51
N SER A 114 3.11 -4.55 -2.17
CA SER A 114 1.67 -4.84 -2.13
C SER A 114 1.33 -6.19 -1.48
N GLN A 115 2.32 -7.06 -1.31
CA GLN A 115 2.15 -8.40 -0.72
C GLN A 115 3.37 -8.76 0.13
N VAL A 116 3.21 -9.77 0.97
CA VAL A 116 4.31 -10.52 1.58
C VAL A 116 4.56 -11.74 0.70
N GLY A 117 5.70 -11.74 -0.01
CA GLY A 117 5.98 -12.73 -1.05
C GLY A 117 5.15 -12.51 -2.33
N CYS A 118 5.22 -13.46 -3.27
CA CYS A 118 4.49 -13.39 -4.53
C CYS A 118 4.31 -14.79 -5.13
N ARG A 119 3.09 -15.13 -5.61
CA ARG A 119 2.81 -16.43 -6.22
C ARG A 119 3.00 -16.49 -7.74
N MET A 120 3.40 -15.39 -8.38
CA MET A 120 3.50 -15.33 -9.85
C MET A 120 4.66 -16.17 -10.42
N GLY A 121 5.67 -16.49 -9.61
CA GLY A 121 6.74 -17.43 -9.96
C GLY A 121 7.70 -16.91 -11.03
N CYS A 122 7.81 -15.60 -11.25
CA CYS A 122 8.75 -15.01 -12.22
C CYS A 122 10.18 -15.44 -11.88
N ARG A 123 10.87 -16.11 -12.82
CA ARG A 123 12.16 -16.78 -12.57
C ARG A 123 13.32 -15.84 -12.25
N PHE A 124 13.18 -14.56 -12.54
CA PHE A 124 14.17 -13.51 -12.26
C PHE A 124 13.88 -12.72 -10.97
N CYS A 125 12.76 -13.00 -10.27
CA CYS A 125 12.29 -12.18 -9.14
C CYS A 125 12.49 -12.91 -7.83
N ALA A 126 13.20 -12.26 -6.88
CA ALA A 126 13.43 -12.81 -5.54
C ALA A 126 12.13 -12.89 -4.70
N SER A 127 11.16 -12.03 -4.96
CA SER A 127 9.89 -12.03 -4.22
C SER A 127 9.05 -13.32 -4.37
N THR A 128 9.43 -14.21 -5.30
CA THR A 128 8.70 -15.45 -5.57
C THR A 128 9.32 -16.69 -4.93
N LEU A 129 10.49 -16.55 -4.29
CA LEU A 129 11.27 -17.69 -3.77
C LEU A 129 10.50 -18.48 -2.71
N ASP A 130 9.83 -17.79 -1.80
CA ASP A 130 9.07 -18.40 -0.69
C ASP A 130 7.55 -18.41 -0.97
N GLY A 131 7.14 -18.08 -2.20
CA GLY A 131 5.73 -17.99 -2.59
C GLY A 131 5.01 -16.77 -1.99
N LEU A 132 3.68 -16.84 -1.94
CA LEU A 132 2.83 -15.81 -1.36
C LEU A 132 2.42 -16.20 0.06
N VAL A 133 2.71 -15.34 1.03
CA VAL A 133 2.19 -15.47 2.39
C VAL A 133 0.80 -14.84 2.45
N ARG A 134 0.68 -13.52 2.13
CA ARG A 134 -0.60 -12.80 2.08
C ARG A 134 -0.51 -11.47 1.31
N GLY A 135 -1.68 -10.93 0.98
CA GLY A 135 -1.78 -9.52 0.56
C GLY A 135 -1.52 -8.56 1.72
N LEU A 136 -0.99 -7.38 1.43
CA LEU A 136 -0.93 -6.29 2.39
C LEU A 136 -2.30 -5.63 2.52
N ARG A 137 -2.65 -5.21 3.74
CA ARG A 137 -3.83 -4.37 4.00
C ARG A 137 -3.61 -2.96 3.43
N PRO A 138 -4.67 -2.21 3.12
CA PRO A 138 -4.54 -0.81 2.67
C PRO A 138 -3.74 0.05 3.65
N SER A 139 -3.96 -0.14 4.96
CA SER A 139 -3.19 0.51 6.03
C SER A 139 -1.70 0.21 5.97
N GLU A 140 -1.31 -1.04 5.69
CA GLU A 140 0.09 -1.45 5.57
C GLU A 140 0.73 -0.89 4.29
N MET A 141 -0.05 -0.77 3.21
CA MET A 141 0.44 -0.17 1.96
C MET A 141 0.68 1.33 2.13
N ILE A 142 -0.27 2.07 2.72
CA ILE A 142 -0.15 3.52 2.87
C ILE A 142 0.87 3.90 3.96
N ASP A 143 1.02 3.08 4.99
CA ASP A 143 1.94 3.38 6.08
C ASP A 143 3.42 3.32 5.65
N GLN A 144 3.77 2.56 4.61
CA GLN A 144 5.11 2.61 4.01
C GLN A 144 5.47 4.05 3.59
N ILE A 145 4.49 4.77 3.00
CA ILE A 145 4.66 6.15 2.54
C ILE A 145 4.77 7.10 3.74
N TYR A 146 3.93 6.89 4.78
CA TYR A 146 3.93 7.72 5.97
C TYR A 146 5.24 7.61 6.74
N GLN A 147 5.72 6.39 6.98
CA GLN A 147 6.97 6.14 7.70
C GLN A 147 8.18 6.73 6.96
N ILE A 148 8.23 6.59 5.63
CA ILE A 148 9.30 7.16 4.82
C ILE A 148 9.24 8.69 4.84
N GLY A 149 8.04 9.29 4.67
CA GLY A 149 7.86 10.74 4.73
C GLY A 149 8.28 11.34 6.08
N LYS A 150 7.95 10.66 7.18
CA LYS A 150 8.41 11.04 8.54
C LYS A 150 9.92 10.95 8.70
N ASP A 151 10.55 9.88 8.17
CA ASP A 151 12.00 9.67 8.29
C ASP A 151 12.81 10.75 7.56
N ILE A 152 12.34 11.20 6.40
CA ILE A 152 13.04 12.23 5.63
C ILE A 152 12.57 13.66 5.94
N VAL A 153 11.46 13.82 6.66
CA VAL A 153 10.80 15.11 6.96
C VAL A 153 10.49 15.90 5.67
N GLU A 154 10.18 15.19 4.58
CA GLU A 154 9.88 15.75 3.27
C GLU A 154 8.62 15.10 2.70
N ARG A 155 7.90 15.83 1.83
CA ARG A 155 6.73 15.29 1.14
C ARG A 155 7.13 14.21 0.12
N ILE A 156 6.36 13.14 0.07
CA ILE A 156 6.37 12.17 -1.03
C ILE A 156 5.47 12.72 -2.14
N SER A 157 6.01 12.75 -3.36
CA SER A 157 5.33 13.33 -4.52
C SER A 157 4.79 12.26 -5.47
N ASN A 158 5.47 11.12 -5.57
CA ASN A 158 5.13 10.03 -6.50
C ASN A 158 5.20 8.69 -5.78
N VAL A 159 4.32 7.78 -6.19
CA VAL A 159 4.29 6.41 -5.65
C VAL A 159 4.30 5.41 -6.80
N VAL A 160 5.13 4.38 -6.68
CA VAL A 160 5.11 3.24 -7.60
C VAL A 160 4.88 1.95 -6.82
N VAL A 161 3.86 1.19 -7.19
CA VAL A 161 3.56 -0.12 -6.59
C VAL A 161 4.31 -1.17 -7.40
N MET A 162 5.62 -1.27 -7.13
CA MET A 162 6.58 -2.10 -7.86
C MET A 162 7.56 -2.84 -6.94
N GLY A 163 7.24 -2.92 -5.65
CA GLY A 163 7.98 -3.68 -4.65
C GLY A 163 7.62 -5.17 -4.67
N THR A 164 7.59 -5.79 -3.50
CA THR A 164 7.20 -7.20 -3.36
C THR A 164 5.71 -7.39 -3.64
N GLY A 165 5.39 -8.37 -4.48
CA GLY A 165 4.03 -8.78 -4.80
C GLY A 165 3.58 -8.45 -6.22
N GLU A 166 2.40 -8.98 -6.58
CA GLU A 166 1.63 -8.60 -7.76
C GLU A 166 0.44 -7.76 -7.30
N PRO A 167 0.41 -6.45 -7.57
CA PRO A 167 -0.64 -5.58 -7.06
C PRO A 167 -2.06 -5.99 -7.50
N LEU A 168 -2.22 -6.46 -8.74
CA LEU A 168 -3.52 -6.89 -9.25
C LEU A 168 -4.00 -8.23 -8.66
N ASP A 169 -3.13 -8.97 -7.98
CA ASP A 169 -3.49 -10.16 -7.20
C ASP A 169 -3.98 -9.79 -5.79
N ASN A 170 -3.71 -8.56 -5.33
CA ASN A 170 -4.24 -7.96 -4.10
C ASN A 170 -5.23 -6.83 -4.41
N TYR A 171 -6.16 -7.07 -5.34
CA TYR A 171 -6.93 -6.09 -6.07
C TYR A 171 -7.78 -5.16 -5.18
N ASP A 172 -8.59 -5.72 -4.29
CA ASP A 172 -9.52 -4.93 -3.47
C ASP A 172 -8.75 -4.02 -2.50
N ASN A 173 -7.67 -4.52 -1.92
CA ASN A 173 -6.79 -3.73 -1.07
C ASN A 173 -6.02 -2.66 -1.87
N LEU A 174 -5.66 -2.96 -3.12
CA LEU A 174 -5.05 -1.96 -4.02
C LEU A 174 -6.01 -0.82 -4.31
N LEU A 175 -7.28 -1.10 -4.64
CA LEU A 175 -8.28 -0.05 -4.89
C LEU A 175 -8.51 0.82 -3.66
N ARG A 176 -8.65 0.21 -2.48
CA ARG A 176 -8.78 0.95 -1.22
C ARG A 176 -7.53 1.79 -0.92
N PHE A 177 -6.35 1.26 -1.16
CA PHE A 177 -5.11 2.03 -1.03
C PHE A 177 -5.09 3.24 -1.95
N ILE A 178 -5.52 3.09 -3.22
CA ILE A 178 -5.60 4.21 -4.19
C ILE A 178 -6.58 5.27 -3.68
N GLU A 179 -7.75 4.87 -3.18
CA GLU A 179 -8.73 5.78 -2.59
C GLU A 179 -8.11 6.61 -1.45
N LEU A 180 -7.49 5.95 -0.46
CA LEU A 180 -6.85 6.60 0.68
C LEU A 180 -5.68 7.51 0.28
N LEU A 181 -4.86 7.07 -0.69
CA LEU A 181 -3.71 7.82 -1.18
C LEU A 181 -4.12 9.14 -1.85
N THR A 182 -5.28 9.14 -2.52
CA THR A 182 -5.74 10.27 -3.33
C THR A 182 -6.81 11.12 -2.66
N ASP A 183 -7.24 10.75 -1.45
CA ASP A 183 -8.24 11.51 -0.68
C ASP A 183 -7.73 12.93 -0.37
N GLU A 184 -8.54 13.92 -0.70
CA GLU A 184 -8.25 15.35 -0.47
C GLU A 184 -8.12 15.71 1.02
N ASN A 185 -8.77 14.93 1.90
CA ASN A 185 -8.69 15.11 3.35
C ASN A 185 -7.52 14.36 4.00
N GLY A 186 -6.74 13.59 3.19
CA GLY A 186 -5.59 12.81 3.63
C GLY A 186 -4.27 13.32 3.06
N ILE A 187 -3.39 12.40 2.65
CA ILE A 187 -2.08 12.73 2.07
C ILE A 187 -2.19 13.44 0.71
N ASN A 188 -3.28 13.23 0.00
CA ASN A 188 -3.65 13.91 -1.25
C ASN A 188 -2.55 13.85 -2.33
N ILE A 189 -2.15 12.65 -2.71
CA ILE A 189 -1.27 12.42 -3.86
C ILE A 189 -2.15 12.20 -5.09
N SER A 190 -1.91 12.99 -6.14
CA SER A 190 -2.68 12.88 -7.39
C SER A 190 -2.58 11.46 -7.99
N GLN A 191 -3.69 10.93 -8.51
CA GLN A 191 -3.70 9.65 -9.24
C GLN A 191 -2.65 9.61 -10.37
N ARG A 192 -2.37 10.74 -11.03
CA ARG A 192 -1.35 10.84 -12.10
C ARG A 192 0.07 10.60 -11.60
N ASN A 193 0.29 10.71 -10.30
CA ASN A 193 1.58 10.47 -9.66
C ASN A 193 1.66 9.05 -9.05
N LEU A 194 0.70 8.19 -9.37
CA LEU A 194 0.69 6.78 -9.00
C LEU A 194 0.93 5.90 -10.23
N THR A 195 1.89 5.00 -10.12
CA THR A 195 2.12 3.94 -11.10
C THR A 195 1.90 2.58 -10.44
N VAL A 196 1.10 1.73 -11.04
CA VAL A 196 0.88 0.34 -10.63
C VAL A 196 1.50 -0.58 -11.66
N SER A 197 2.39 -1.49 -11.24
CA SER A 197 2.94 -2.49 -12.15
C SER A 197 2.11 -3.78 -12.10
N THR A 198 2.17 -4.55 -13.19
CA THR A 198 1.58 -5.88 -13.25
C THR A 198 2.37 -6.82 -14.15
N CYS A 199 2.40 -8.08 -13.78
CA CYS A 199 2.93 -9.14 -14.64
C CYS A 199 1.95 -9.53 -15.78
N GLY A 200 0.75 -8.93 -15.83
CA GLY A 200 -0.22 -9.16 -16.91
C GLY A 200 -1.34 -10.14 -16.53
N LEU A 201 -2.02 -9.91 -15.42
CA LEU A 201 -3.25 -10.61 -15.05
C LEU A 201 -4.43 -10.02 -15.86
N VAL A 202 -4.61 -10.48 -17.10
CA VAL A 202 -5.54 -9.92 -18.10
C VAL A 202 -6.95 -9.62 -17.55
N PRO A 203 -7.64 -10.54 -16.84
CA PRO A 203 -8.97 -10.23 -16.30
C PRO A 203 -8.95 -9.05 -15.32
N ARG A 204 -7.91 -8.95 -14.48
CA ARG A 204 -7.75 -7.86 -13.50
C ARG A 204 -7.33 -6.55 -14.17
N MET A 205 -6.53 -6.59 -15.25
CA MET A 205 -6.22 -5.40 -16.03
C MET A 205 -7.48 -4.79 -16.63
N ARG A 206 -8.36 -5.61 -17.25
CA ARG A 206 -9.65 -5.15 -17.78
C ARG A 206 -10.57 -4.62 -16.69
N GLN A 207 -10.64 -5.29 -15.54
CA GLN A 207 -11.39 -4.81 -14.39
C GLN A 207 -10.87 -3.44 -13.91
N LEU A 208 -9.54 -3.25 -13.86
CA LEU A 208 -8.94 -1.97 -13.48
C LEU A 208 -9.27 -0.85 -14.48
N ALA A 209 -9.39 -1.16 -15.77
CA ALA A 209 -9.80 -0.18 -16.78
C ALA A 209 -11.24 0.31 -16.55
N ASP A 210 -12.15 -0.55 -16.05
CA ASP A 210 -13.53 -0.19 -15.73
C ASP A 210 -13.64 0.77 -14.54
N GLU A 211 -12.64 0.80 -13.63
CA GLU A 211 -12.57 1.75 -12.51
C GLU A 211 -12.32 3.21 -12.94
N LYS A 212 -11.93 3.44 -14.19
CA LYS A 212 -11.70 4.78 -14.79
C LYS A 212 -10.72 5.66 -13.98
N LEU A 213 -9.72 5.06 -13.38
CA LEU A 213 -8.68 5.74 -12.62
C LEU A 213 -7.68 6.45 -13.54
N SER A 214 -7.17 7.60 -13.11
CA SER A 214 -6.14 8.36 -13.84
C SER A 214 -4.72 7.98 -13.44
N ILE A 215 -4.48 6.70 -13.11
CA ILE A 215 -3.18 6.15 -12.75
C ILE A 215 -2.40 5.70 -13.99
N THR A 216 -1.09 5.46 -13.84
CA THR A 216 -0.28 4.80 -14.86
C THR A 216 -0.24 3.30 -14.58
N LEU A 217 -0.60 2.48 -15.57
CA LEU A 217 -0.37 1.03 -15.53
C LEU A 217 0.96 0.71 -16.24
N ALA A 218 1.87 0.02 -15.55
CA ALA A 218 3.15 -0.41 -16.08
C ALA A 218 3.15 -1.92 -16.28
N LEU A 219 3.20 -2.36 -17.54
CA LEU A 219 3.23 -3.79 -17.86
C LEU A 219 4.66 -4.34 -17.80
N SER A 220 4.89 -5.35 -16.97
CA SER A 220 6.08 -6.19 -16.93
C SER A 220 6.03 -7.22 -18.07
N LEU A 221 6.36 -6.80 -19.29
CA LEU A 221 6.30 -7.65 -20.47
C LEU A 221 7.50 -8.62 -20.57
N HIS A 222 8.71 -8.13 -20.34
CA HIS A 222 10.01 -8.82 -20.23
C HIS A 222 10.44 -9.68 -21.42
N ALA A 223 9.64 -9.83 -22.47
CA ALA A 223 9.98 -10.61 -23.65
C ALA A 223 9.28 -10.05 -24.89
N SER A 224 9.87 -10.29 -26.05
CA SER A 224 9.35 -9.87 -27.35
C SER A 224 8.40 -10.89 -28.02
N ASN A 225 8.28 -12.09 -27.45
CA ASN A 225 7.38 -13.13 -27.94
C ASN A 225 6.93 -14.07 -26.82
N GLN A 226 5.89 -14.86 -27.10
CA GLN A 226 5.24 -15.74 -26.14
C GLN A 226 6.16 -16.83 -25.58
N GLU A 227 7.00 -17.43 -26.42
CA GLU A 227 7.90 -18.50 -26.00
C GLU A 227 8.91 -18.01 -24.95
N LYS A 228 9.58 -16.90 -25.25
CA LYS A 228 10.52 -16.27 -24.30
C LYS A 228 9.82 -15.80 -23.02
N ARG A 229 8.60 -15.26 -23.15
CA ARG A 229 7.82 -14.82 -22.01
C ARG A 229 7.45 -15.99 -21.09
N LYS A 230 6.99 -17.12 -21.64
CA LYS A 230 6.72 -18.36 -20.87
C LYS A 230 7.97 -18.89 -20.16
N ALA A 231 9.13 -18.77 -20.78
CA ALA A 231 10.38 -19.20 -20.16
C ALA A 231 10.77 -18.36 -18.92
N LEU A 232 10.33 -17.11 -18.82
CA LEU A 232 10.66 -16.19 -17.72
C LEU A 232 9.54 -16.04 -16.71
N MET A 233 8.28 -16.05 -17.16
CA MET A 233 7.11 -15.68 -16.38
C MET A 233 6.02 -16.74 -16.52
N PRO A 234 5.77 -17.56 -15.48
CA PRO A 234 4.76 -18.63 -15.52
C PRO A 234 3.34 -18.12 -15.83
N VAL A 235 3.00 -16.88 -15.48
CA VAL A 235 1.70 -16.23 -15.82
C VAL A 235 1.42 -16.26 -17.34
N ALA A 236 2.45 -16.30 -18.18
CA ALA A 236 2.32 -16.40 -19.63
C ALA A 236 1.80 -17.78 -20.13
N ASN A 237 1.68 -18.77 -19.24
CA ASN A 237 0.97 -20.01 -19.56
C ASN A 237 -0.55 -19.82 -19.54
N SER A 238 -1.05 -18.85 -18.80
CA SER A 238 -2.47 -18.53 -18.67
C SER A 238 -2.93 -17.44 -19.62
N TYR A 239 -2.04 -16.51 -19.99
CA TYR A 239 -2.37 -15.35 -20.83
C TYR A 239 -1.36 -15.20 -21.96
N ASP A 240 -1.84 -15.16 -23.21
CA ASP A 240 -0.99 -14.91 -24.37
C ASP A 240 -0.47 -13.46 -24.37
N ILE A 241 0.70 -13.26 -24.97
CA ILE A 241 1.35 -11.94 -25.03
C ILE A 241 0.45 -10.90 -25.74
N HIS A 242 -0.30 -11.32 -26.76
CA HIS A 242 -1.23 -10.45 -27.48
C HIS A 242 -2.41 -10.05 -26.59
N ASP A 243 -3.02 -11.00 -25.86
CA ASP A 243 -4.10 -10.71 -24.91
C ASP A 243 -3.67 -9.72 -23.82
N VAL A 244 -2.41 -9.82 -23.36
CA VAL A 244 -1.84 -8.94 -22.34
C VAL A 244 -1.63 -7.52 -22.90
N VAL A 245 -1.13 -7.42 -24.14
CA VAL A 245 -0.93 -6.12 -24.82
C VAL A 245 -2.27 -5.48 -25.18
N ASP A 246 -3.25 -6.26 -25.62
CA ASP A 246 -4.61 -5.77 -25.96
C ASP A 246 -5.38 -5.31 -24.72
N ALA A 247 -5.00 -5.79 -23.51
CA ALA A 247 -5.59 -5.36 -22.26
C ALA A 247 -4.98 -4.06 -21.69
N CYS A 248 -3.90 -3.55 -22.30
CA CYS A 248 -3.26 -2.27 -21.97
C CYS A 248 -3.88 -1.10 -22.70
#